data_87ac8417130576b7b64c591bd42a24ba
#
_entry.id   87ac8417130576b7b64c591bd42a24ba
#
_cell.length_a   1.000
_cell.length_b   1.000
_cell.length_c   1.000
_cell.angle_alpha   90.00
_cell.angle_beta   90.00
_cell.angle_gamma   90.00
#
_symmetry.space_group_name_H-M   'P 1'
#
loop_
_entity.id
_entity.type
_entity.pdbx_description
1 polymer ?
#
loop_
_entity_poly.entity_id
_entity_poly.type
_entity_poly.pdbx_seq_one_letter_code
_entity_poly.pdbx_strand_id
1 'polypeptide(L)'
;MEQPLLMDIYEPAGDTETDRPVLLYFHTGNFLPPFLNGSPLGTKTDNTAVEICTRYAQKGYVVASVDYRLGWNPLAGTQAERSLQLIQAAYRGVQDSRTAVRFFRKTEAEDGDPYGIDGTKIGMIGEGTGGYITLASATISDYNDIILDDSGAPISKFWYTSGENYIPMVIETIHGNPDATTNTFAPDGVTQLCIANHVDYSSDFSFQMNMGGALGDLNWLDEGDMPMVSFQTPYDPFAPYETSVLIVPTTQEPVIEVSGAYDVHEEINGYATNNNEVFAAFGFDDSGAPANMGWDGLFPVLNQLDAEGNPTEPFDSAPWQWWDYDAAAAIDPTVAATELSQNPTMSEAEAMGWIDQIDDYNSPRMGVAMGLLSGFLIGSLRKLWP
;
A
#
# COMPACT_ATOMS: atom_id res chain seq x y z
N MET A 1 -26.11 5.61 2.95
CA MET A 1 -25.61 6.24 4.21
C MET A 1 -24.22 6.72 3.92
N GLU A 2 -23.92 7.98 4.13
CA GLU A 2 -22.57 8.52 3.99
C GLU A 2 -21.67 7.88 5.03
N GLN A 3 -20.49 7.45 4.63
CA GLN A 3 -19.44 6.95 5.52
C GLN A 3 -18.35 8.02 5.59
N PRO A 4 -18.06 8.57 6.77
CA PRO A 4 -16.95 9.49 6.92
C PRO A 4 -15.63 8.75 6.71
N LEU A 5 -14.72 9.37 6.00
CA LEU A 5 -13.32 8.94 5.90
C LEU A 5 -12.52 9.67 6.96
N LEU A 6 -11.82 8.94 7.81
CA LEU A 6 -11.09 9.48 8.94
C LEU A 6 -9.59 9.27 8.75
N MET A 7 -8.78 10.14 9.34
CA MET A 7 -7.33 9.98 9.43
C MET A 7 -6.82 10.62 10.71
N ASP A 8 -5.71 10.11 11.20
CA ASP A 8 -4.94 10.74 12.28
C ASP A 8 -3.73 11.43 11.66
N ILE A 9 -3.56 12.72 11.96
CA ILE A 9 -2.49 13.52 11.38
C ILE A 9 -1.38 13.73 12.41
N TYR A 10 -0.16 13.44 12.01
CA TYR A 10 1.08 13.59 12.76
C TYR A 10 1.88 14.75 12.17
N GLU A 11 2.24 15.71 13.02
CA GLU A 11 2.96 16.91 12.60
C GLU A 11 4.24 17.09 13.42
N PRO A 12 5.30 17.68 12.83
CA PRO A 12 6.49 18.07 13.58
C PRO A 12 6.14 19.02 14.72
N ALA A 13 6.62 18.71 15.93
CA ALA A 13 6.37 19.54 17.10
C ALA A 13 7.45 20.60 17.25
N GLY A 14 7.04 21.87 17.37
CA GLY A 14 7.93 22.97 17.77
C GLY A 14 8.72 23.62 16.64
N ASP A 15 8.44 23.31 15.39
CA ASP A 15 8.95 24.04 14.23
C ASP A 15 7.89 24.94 13.58
N THR A 16 8.29 25.76 12.63
CA THR A 16 7.44 26.73 11.92
C THR A 16 7.58 26.63 10.40
N GLU A 17 8.12 25.51 9.91
CA GLU A 17 8.26 25.26 8.46
C GLU A 17 6.89 25.17 7.80
N THR A 18 6.80 25.60 6.53
CA THR A 18 5.53 25.74 5.81
C THR A 18 5.49 24.98 4.49
N ASP A 19 6.58 24.33 4.09
CA ASP A 19 6.69 23.62 2.81
C ASP A 19 6.96 22.12 3.04
N ARG A 20 6.22 21.52 4.02
CA ARG A 20 6.44 20.13 4.41
C ARG A 20 5.92 19.17 3.37
N PRO A 21 6.69 18.12 3.05
CA PRO A 21 6.16 17.01 2.27
C PRO A 21 5.10 16.24 3.08
N VAL A 22 4.17 15.61 2.38
CA VAL A 22 3.08 14.84 2.96
C VAL A 22 3.28 13.35 2.70
N LEU A 23 3.05 12.50 3.71
CA LEU A 23 2.98 11.05 3.56
C LEU A 23 1.61 10.54 4.01
N LEU A 24 1.04 9.67 3.19
CA LEU A 24 -0.22 9.00 3.49
C LEU A 24 0.06 7.54 3.80
N TYR A 25 -0.21 7.11 5.03
CA TYR A 25 -0.03 5.73 5.47
C TYR A 25 -1.36 4.99 5.43
N PHE A 26 -1.39 3.82 4.79
CA PHE A 26 -2.54 2.93 4.67
C PHE A 26 -2.24 1.61 5.39
N HIS A 27 -3.02 1.32 6.43
CA HIS A 27 -2.83 0.17 7.32
C HIS A 27 -3.20 -1.16 6.66
N THR A 28 -2.81 -2.27 7.26
CA THR A 28 -3.21 -3.64 6.94
C THR A 28 -4.66 -3.93 7.35
N GLY A 29 -5.13 -5.18 7.33
CA GLY A 29 -6.42 -5.60 7.91
C GLY A 29 -7.36 -6.34 6.99
N ASN A 30 -6.84 -7.00 5.94
CA ASN A 30 -7.61 -7.88 5.05
C ASN A 30 -8.83 -7.22 4.35
N PHE A 31 -8.86 -5.88 4.23
CA PHE A 31 -10.03 -5.10 3.79
C PHE A 31 -11.29 -5.36 4.64
N LEU A 32 -11.12 -5.82 5.88
CA LEU A 32 -12.23 -6.16 6.78
C LEU A 32 -12.30 -5.17 7.95
N PRO A 33 -13.51 -4.76 8.37
CA PRO A 33 -13.66 -4.01 9.61
C PRO A 33 -13.19 -4.85 10.80
N PRO A 34 -12.64 -4.24 11.87
CA PRO A 34 -12.01 -4.96 12.99
C PRO A 34 -12.86 -6.07 13.60
N PHE A 35 -14.19 -5.87 13.72
CA PHE A 35 -15.08 -6.87 14.29
C PHE A 35 -15.31 -8.12 13.41
N LEU A 36 -14.98 -8.05 12.10
CA LEU A 36 -14.99 -9.19 11.18
C LEU A 36 -13.59 -9.73 10.94
N ASN A 37 -12.59 -8.86 10.93
CA ASN A 37 -11.20 -9.24 10.78
C ASN A 37 -10.74 -10.13 11.95
N GLY A 38 -11.11 -9.73 13.17
CA GLY A 38 -10.74 -10.45 14.39
C GLY A 38 -9.26 -10.35 14.76
N SER A 39 -8.39 -9.93 13.82
CA SER A 39 -6.96 -9.73 14.03
C SER A 39 -6.69 -8.59 15.04
N PRO A 40 -5.60 -8.64 15.80
CA PRO A 40 -5.15 -7.52 16.62
C PRO A 40 -4.66 -6.33 15.81
N LEU A 41 -4.52 -6.51 14.48
CA LEU A 41 -4.10 -5.51 13.50
C LEU A 41 -5.24 -5.18 12.54
N GLY A 42 -5.14 -4.04 11.86
CA GLY A 42 -6.10 -3.62 10.82
C GLY A 42 -6.76 -2.28 11.10
N THR A 43 -6.05 -1.38 11.77
CA THR A 43 -6.50 -0.03 12.08
C THR A 43 -5.38 1.00 11.85
N LYS A 44 -5.76 2.25 11.64
CA LYS A 44 -4.82 3.38 11.55
C LYS A 44 -4.01 3.63 12.83
N THR A 45 -4.32 2.94 13.93
CA THR A 45 -3.65 3.05 15.23
C THR A 45 -2.86 1.81 15.60
N ASP A 46 -2.61 0.91 14.68
CA ASP A 46 -1.71 -0.22 14.88
C ASP A 46 -0.31 0.29 15.24
N ASN A 47 0.40 -0.46 16.08
CA ASN A 47 1.70 -0.01 16.57
C ASN A 47 2.67 0.35 15.45
N THR A 48 2.73 -0.44 14.39
CA THR A 48 3.54 -0.16 13.18
C THR A 48 3.14 1.16 12.55
N ALA A 49 1.84 1.41 12.37
CA ALA A 49 1.33 2.64 11.79
C ALA A 49 1.73 3.86 12.62
N VAL A 50 1.53 3.79 13.94
CA VAL A 50 1.87 4.87 14.87
C VAL A 50 3.37 5.15 14.86
N GLU A 51 4.21 4.10 14.90
CA GLU A 51 5.66 4.24 14.89
C GLU A 51 6.18 4.86 13.60
N ILE A 52 5.78 4.34 12.44
CA ILE A 52 6.20 4.87 11.14
C ILE A 52 5.75 6.32 10.96
N CYS A 53 4.48 6.62 11.25
CA CYS A 53 3.96 7.99 11.16
C CYS A 53 4.71 8.94 12.08
N THR A 54 5.03 8.51 13.31
CA THR A 54 5.78 9.32 14.28
C THR A 54 7.21 9.59 13.80
N ARG A 55 7.91 8.58 13.26
CA ARG A 55 9.28 8.72 12.73
C ARG A 55 9.37 9.72 11.60
N TYR A 56 8.45 9.63 10.64
CA TYR A 56 8.45 10.56 9.50
C TYR A 56 8.01 11.97 9.93
N ALA A 57 7.09 12.10 10.88
CA ALA A 57 6.76 13.41 11.45
C ALA A 57 7.98 14.04 12.14
N GLN A 58 8.78 13.25 12.88
CA GLN A 58 10.03 13.73 13.49
C GLN A 58 11.10 14.14 12.46
N LYS A 59 11.01 13.66 11.22
CA LYS A 59 11.87 14.04 10.09
C LYS A 59 11.37 15.27 9.32
N GLY A 60 10.25 15.87 9.73
CA GLY A 60 9.71 17.08 9.13
C GLY A 60 8.56 16.88 8.15
N TYR A 61 8.05 15.65 7.99
CA TYR A 61 6.87 15.38 7.16
C TYR A 61 5.57 15.67 7.93
N VAL A 62 4.53 16.04 7.22
CA VAL A 62 3.15 15.87 7.70
C VAL A 62 2.71 14.46 7.27
N VAL A 63 2.31 13.64 8.24
CA VAL A 63 1.96 12.23 7.97
C VAL A 63 0.51 11.98 8.38
N ALA A 64 -0.26 11.35 7.51
CA ALA A 64 -1.62 10.96 7.83
C ALA A 64 -1.75 9.42 7.82
N SER A 65 -2.14 8.83 8.96
CA SER A 65 -2.60 7.46 9.02
C SER A 65 -4.07 7.42 8.66
N VAL A 66 -4.41 6.77 7.53
CA VAL A 66 -5.71 6.91 6.85
C VAL A 66 -6.54 5.65 7.04
N ASP A 67 -7.79 5.83 7.52
CA ASP A 67 -8.82 4.79 7.38
C ASP A 67 -9.39 4.85 5.96
N TYR A 68 -9.52 3.70 5.34
CA TYR A 68 -10.17 3.53 4.03
C TYR A 68 -11.40 2.64 4.17
N ARG A 69 -12.33 2.68 3.21
CA ARG A 69 -13.57 1.91 3.26
C ARG A 69 -13.29 0.41 3.22
N LEU A 70 -13.70 -0.27 4.27
CA LEU A 70 -13.55 -1.70 4.49
C LEU A 70 -14.85 -2.44 4.17
N GLY A 71 -14.76 -3.75 3.93
CA GLY A 71 -15.91 -4.65 3.89
C GLY A 71 -16.01 -5.45 2.60
N TRP A 72 -15.91 -6.77 2.78
CA TRP A 72 -16.23 -7.81 1.82
C TRP A 72 -16.59 -9.09 2.61
N ASN A 73 -17.06 -10.13 1.93
CA ASN A 73 -17.42 -11.40 2.59
C ASN A 73 -16.43 -12.51 2.18
N PRO A 74 -15.40 -12.79 3.01
CA PRO A 74 -14.45 -13.88 2.74
C PRO A 74 -15.09 -15.27 2.80
N LEU A 75 -16.28 -15.39 3.40
CA LEU A 75 -17.05 -16.65 3.52
C LEU A 75 -18.09 -16.81 2.40
N ALA A 76 -18.06 -16.00 1.35
CA ALA A 76 -18.95 -16.15 0.22
C ALA A 76 -18.80 -17.54 -0.43
N GLY A 77 -19.90 -18.12 -0.89
CA GLY A 77 -20.01 -19.54 -1.26
C GLY A 77 -19.18 -19.95 -2.46
N THR A 78 -18.80 -19.00 -3.33
CA THR A 78 -18.01 -19.29 -4.54
C THR A 78 -16.77 -18.40 -4.63
N GLN A 79 -15.74 -18.90 -5.31
CA GLN A 79 -14.54 -18.08 -5.60
C GLN A 79 -14.91 -16.79 -6.34
N ALA A 80 -15.79 -16.86 -7.33
CA ALA A 80 -16.20 -15.69 -8.10
C ALA A 80 -16.87 -14.61 -7.22
N GLU A 81 -17.68 -15.00 -6.24
CA GLU A 81 -18.28 -14.04 -5.29
C GLU A 81 -17.24 -13.45 -4.34
N ARG A 82 -16.27 -14.24 -3.89
CA ARG A 82 -15.16 -13.75 -3.06
C ARG A 82 -14.31 -12.75 -3.84
N SER A 83 -13.90 -13.11 -5.06
CA SER A 83 -13.13 -12.23 -5.94
C SER A 83 -13.84 -10.92 -6.23
N LEU A 84 -15.12 -10.99 -6.65
CA LEU A 84 -15.94 -9.82 -6.93
C LEU A 84 -15.94 -8.83 -5.75
N GLN A 85 -16.21 -9.34 -4.54
CA GLN A 85 -16.35 -8.48 -3.37
C GLN A 85 -15.00 -7.94 -2.89
N LEU A 86 -13.91 -8.74 -2.98
CA LEU A 86 -12.57 -8.30 -2.64
C LEU A 86 -12.08 -7.20 -3.59
N ILE A 87 -12.26 -7.40 -4.91
CA ILE A 87 -11.88 -6.38 -5.91
C ILE A 87 -12.64 -5.08 -5.70
N GLN A 88 -13.94 -5.15 -5.40
CA GLN A 88 -14.71 -3.96 -5.07
C GLN A 88 -14.26 -3.29 -3.76
N ALA A 89 -13.78 -4.06 -2.77
CA ALA A 89 -13.23 -3.49 -1.54
C ALA A 89 -11.88 -2.80 -1.80
N ALA A 90 -10.97 -3.43 -2.54
CA ALA A 90 -9.69 -2.86 -2.93
C ALA A 90 -9.89 -1.57 -3.76
N TYR A 91 -10.83 -1.60 -4.71
CA TYR A 91 -11.15 -0.44 -5.55
C TYR A 91 -11.64 0.76 -4.72
N ARG A 92 -12.48 0.53 -3.70
CA ARG A 92 -12.85 1.61 -2.76
C ARG A 92 -11.64 2.18 -2.03
N GLY A 93 -10.69 1.33 -1.64
CA GLY A 93 -9.44 1.78 -1.03
C GLY A 93 -8.62 2.68 -1.96
N VAL A 94 -8.51 2.33 -3.26
CA VAL A 94 -7.85 3.17 -4.27
C VAL A 94 -8.54 4.54 -4.38
N GLN A 95 -9.86 4.58 -4.46
CA GLN A 95 -10.59 5.85 -4.51
C GLN A 95 -10.38 6.70 -3.26
N ASP A 96 -10.33 6.06 -2.08
CA ASP A 96 -10.16 6.74 -0.80
C ASP A 96 -8.73 7.29 -0.66
N SER A 97 -7.71 6.55 -1.12
CA SER A 97 -6.33 7.00 -1.11
C SER A 97 -6.13 8.25 -1.99
N ARG A 98 -6.69 8.25 -3.18
CA ARG A 98 -6.65 9.40 -4.09
C ARG A 98 -7.45 10.59 -3.55
N THR A 99 -8.55 10.33 -2.87
CA THR A 99 -9.32 11.37 -2.17
C THR A 99 -8.50 12.02 -1.05
N ALA A 100 -7.69 11.25 -0.32
CA ALA A 100 -6.82 11.79 0.72
C ALA A 100 -5.75 12.74 0.13
N VAL A 101 -5.17 12.42 -1.04
CA VAL A 101 -4.26 13.34 -1.76
C VAL A 101 -4.97 14.66 -2.07
N ARG A 102 -6.16 14.60 -2.67
CA ARG A 102 -6.93 15.79 -3.01
C ARG A 102 -7.32 16.61 -1.78
N PHE A 103 -7.60 15.95 -0.66
CA PHE A 103 -7.89 16.63 0.61
C PHE A 103 -6.74 17.53 1.04
N PHE A 104 -5.50 17.04 1.05
CA PHE A 104 -4.35 17.84 1.45
C PHE A 104 -4.12 19.04 0.51
N ARG A 105 -4.21 18.84 -0.79
CA ARG A 105 -4.13 19.94 -1.77
C ARG A 105 -5.20 20.99 -1.59
N LYS A 106 -6.42 20.54 -1.29
CA LYS A 106 -7.52 21.46 -0.98
C LYS A 106 -7.25 22.27 0.30
N THR A 107 -6.75 21.63 1.35
CA THR A 107 -6.45 22.33 2.62
C THR A 107 -5.35 23.37 2.46
N GLU A 108 -4.32 23.08 1.66
CA GLU A 108 -3.29 24.05 1.30
C GLU A 108 -3.89 25.24 0.54
N ALA A 109 -4.70 24.97 -0.49
CA ALA A 109 -5.18 26.02 -1.41
C ALA A 109 -6.33 26.86 -0.85
N GLU A 110 -7.25 26.27 -0.08
CA GLU A 110 -8.52 26.91 0.31
C GLU A 110 -8.69 27.12 1.81
N ASP A 111 -8.08 26.27 2.66
CA ASP A 111 -8.32 26.29 4.10
C ASP A 111 -7.22 27.07 4.87
N GLY A 112 -6.36 27.79 4.15
CA GLY A 112 -5.28 28.59 4.71
C GLY A 112 -4.08 27.78 5.17
N ASP A 113 -3.86 26.64 4.57
CA ASP A 113 -2.74 25.74 4.82
C ASP A 113 -2.55 25.40 6.31
N PRO A 114 -3.51 24.76 6.94
CA PRO A 114 -3.47 24.48 8.38
C PRO A 114 -2.31 23.58 8.80
N TYR A 115 -1.71 22.85 7.85
CA TYR A 115 -0.63 21.88 8.10
C TYR A 115 0.74 22.37 7.64
N GLY A 116 0.85 23.50 6.94
CA GLY A 116 2.09 24.04 6.41
C GLY A 116 2.76 23.08 5.42
N ILE A 117 2.04 22.68 4.37
CA ILE A 117 2.48 21.63 3.43
C ILE A 117 2.85 22.17 2.05
N ASP A 118 3.60 21.37 1.31
CA ASP A 118 3.76 21.47 -0.14
C ASP A 118 2.98 20.34 -0.80
N GLY A 119 1.78 20.63 -1.28
CA GLY A 119 0.87 19.66 -1.93
C GLY A 119 1.40 19.10 -3.25
N THR A 120 2.55 19.55 -3.73
CA THR A 120 3.25 18.94 -4.88
C THR A 120 4.13 17.77 -4.44
N LYS A 121 4.40 17.62 -3.14
CA LYS A 121 5.28 16.62 -2.55
C LYS A 121 4.50 15.66 -1.66
N ILE A 122 3.76 14.75 -2.29
CA ILE A 122 2.97 13.74 -1.59
C ILE A 122 3.49 12.35 -1.96
N GLY A 123 3.67 11.49 -0.96
CA GLY A 123 4.00 10.08 -1.11
C GLY A 123 3.00 9.19 -0.38
N MET A 124 2.94 7.92 -0.75
CA MET A 124 2.10 6.91 -0.10
C MET A 124 2.94 5.77 0.47
N ILE A 125 2.55 5.30 1.64
CA ILE A 125 3.09 4.12 2.32
C ILE A 125 1.93 3.16 2.57
N GLY A 126 2.04 1.93 2.12
CA GLY A 126 1.02 0.91 2.31
C GLY A 126 1.55 -0.33 3.00
N GLU A 127 0.88 -0.78 4.05
CA GLU A 127 1.18 -2.01 4.77
C GLU A 127 0.12 -3.08 4.50
N GLY A 128 0.52 -4.29 4.14
CA GLY A 128 -0.39 -5.39 3.84
C GLY A 128 -1.43 -4.98 2.79
N THR A 129 -2.72 -4.97 3.15
CA THR A 129 -3.78 -4.49 2.25
C THR A 129 -3.65 -3.02 1.86
N GLY A 130 -3.04 -2.20 2.70
CA GLY A 130 -2.62 -0.84 2.34
C GLY A 130 -1.60 -0.83 1.21
N GLY A 131 -0.70 -1.82 1.16
CA GLY A 131 0.25 -2.01 0.06
C GLY A 131 -0.44 -2.29 -1.28
N TYR A 132 -1.49 -3.13 -1.28
CA TYR A 132 -2.33 -3.35 -2.46
C TYR A 132 -2.98 -2.05 -2.96
N ILE A 133 -3.50 -1.23 -2.03
CA ILE A 133 -4.12 0.06 -2.36
C ILE A 133 -3.10 1.01 -2.99
N THR A 134 -1.93 1.15 -2.37
CA THR A 134 -0.94 2.14 -2.80
C THR A 134 -0.25 1.74 -4.10
N LEU A 135 0.02 0.45 -4.31
CA LEU A 135 0.50 -0.07 -5.60
C LEU A 135 -0.53 0.20 -6.71
N ALA A 136 -1.79 -0.20 -6.52
CA ALA A 136 -2.84 0.05 -7.49
C ALA A 136 -3.09 1.55 -7.73
N SER A 137 -2.95 2.39 -6.70
CA SER A 137 -3.07 3.85 -6.86
C SER A 137 -1.91 4.44 -7.66
N ALA A 138 -0.74 3.83 -7.61
CA ALA A 138 0.44 4.30 -8.32
C ALA A 138 0.45 3.92 -9.82
N THR A 139 -0.30 2.88 -10.21
CA THR A 139 -0.20 2.26 -11.53
C THR A 139 -1.47 2.39 -12.37
N ILE A 140 -2.66 2.46 -11.75
CA ILE A 140 -3.92 2.63 -12.47
C ILE A 140 -4.09 4.10 -12.87
N SER A 141 -4.09 4.41 -14.16
CA SER A 141 -4.29 5.77 -14.67
C SER A 141 -5.76 6.09 -14.90
N ASP A 142 -6.52 5.15 -15.43
CA ASP A 142 -7.95 5.32 -15.65
C ASP A 142 -8.76 4.03 -15.35
N TYR A 143 -10.07 4.09 -15.56
CA TYR A 143 -10.97 2.96 -15.32
C TYR A 143 -10.67 1.75 -16.23
N ASN A 144 -10.24 1.97 -17.47
CA ASN A 144 -10.01 0.87 -18.41
C ASN A 144 -8.82 0.02 -18.02
N ASP A 145 -7.78 0.60 -17.40
CA ASP A 145 -6.61 -0.12 -16.92
C ASP A 145 -6.99 -1.25 -15.95
N ILE A 146 -8.09 -1.05 -15.19
CA ILE A 146 -8.56 -2.05 -14.24
C ILE A 146 -9.08 -3.31 -14.92
N ILE A 147 -9.73 -3.16 -16.07
CA ILE A 147 -10.53 -4.21 -16.68
C ILE A 147 -10.04 -4.67 -18.03
N LEU A 148 -9.15 -3.91 -18.68
CA LEU A 148 -8.61 -4.20 -20.03
C LEU A 148 -7.08 -4.21 -19.99
N ASP A 149 -6.49 -5.07 -20.78
CA ASP A 149 -5.06 -5.05 -21.07
C ASP A 149 -4.71 -3.99 -22.14
N ASP A 150 -3.42 -3.79 -22.44
CA ASP A 150 -2.91 -2.85 -23.43
C ASP A 150 -3.45 -3.06 -24.84
N SER A 151 -3.91 -4.28 -25.15
CA SER A 151 -4.56 -4.57 -26.42
C SER A 151 -6.05 -4.19 -26.46
N GLY A 152 -6.62 -3.79 -25.33
CA GLY A 152 -8.05 -3.54 -25.13
C GLY A 152 -8.86 -4.81 -24.91
N ALA A 153 -8.21 -5.95 -24.62
CA ALA A 153 -8.91 -7.18 -24.28
C ALA A 153 -9.20 -7.27 -22.76
N PRO A 154 -10.31 -7.91 -22.35
CA PRO A 154 -10.62 -8.06 -20.94
C PRO A 154 -9.54 -8.82 -20.15
N ILE A 155 -9.06 -8.23 -19.06
CA ILE A 155 -8.25 -8.93 -18.05
C ILE A 155 -9.19 -9.87 -17.30
N SER A 156 -9.21 -11.14 -17.69
CA SER A 156 -10.28 -12.08 -17.36
C SER A 156 -10.55 -12.24 -15.86
N LYS A 157 -9.54 -12.08 -15.01
CA LYS A 157 -9.69 -12.21 -13.55
C LYS A 157 -10.48 -11.07 -12.91
N PHE A 158 -10.69 -9.95 -13.62
CA PHE A 158 -11.52 -8.82 -13.17
C PHE A 158 -12.91 -8.81 -13.80
N TRP A 159 -13.29 -9.92 -14.43
CA TRP A 159 -14.60 -10.10 -15.02
C TRP A 159 -15.28 -11.36 -14.48
N TYR A 160 -16.59 -11.38 -14.43
CA TYR A 160 -17.36 -12.54 -14.03
C TYR A 160 -18.56 -12.78 -14.95
N THR A 161 -19.02 -14.03 -14.95
CA THR A 161 -20.21 -14.41 -15.73
C THR A 161 -21.45 -14.37 -14.84
N SER A 162 -22.47 -13.61 -15.25
CA SER A 162 -23.76 -13.55 -14.62
C SER A 162 -24.87 -13.90 -15.64
N GLY A 163 -25.38 -15.12 -15.58
CA GLY A 163 -26.27 -15.66 -16.62
C GLY A 163 -25.53 -15.79 -17.95
N GLU A 164 -26.00 -15.09 -18.98
CA GLU A 164 -25.36 -15.06 -20.33
C GLU A 164 -24.42 -13.85 -20.47
N ASN A 165 -24.30 -12.99 -19.48
CA ASN A 165 -23.53 -11.76 -19.55
C ASN A 165 -22.13 -11.93 -18.94
N TYR A 166 -21.12 -11.41 -19.62
CA TYR A 166 -19.77 -11.24 -19.11
C TYR A 166 -19.62 -9.80 -18.64
N ILE A 167 -19.38 -9.58 -17.34
CA ILE A 167 -19.52 -8.28 -16.67
C ILE A 167 -18.26 -7.98 -15.91
N PRO A 168 -17.70 -6.75 -15.97
CA PRO A 168 -16.56 -6.37 -15.13
C PRO A 168 -16.95 -6.34 -13.64
N MET A 169 -16.03 -6.73 -12.77
CA MET A 169 -16.23 -6.73 -11.31
C MET A 169 -16.40 -5.33 -10.75
N VAL A 170 -15.81 -4.35 -11.40
CA VAL A 170 -16.00 -2.92 -11.13
C VAL A 170 -16.73 -2.31 -12.33
N ILE A 171 -17.79 -1.56 -12.09
CA ILE A 171 -18.61 -0.92 -13.12
C ILE A 171 -18.59 0.58 -12.87
N GLU A 172 -18.01 1.37 -13.76
CA GLU A 172 -17.79 2.81 -13.54
C GLU A 172 -19.07 3.57 -13.21
N THR A 173 -20.18 3.28 -13.89
CA THR A 173 -21.48 3.93 -13.64
C THR A 173 -22.11 3.60 -12.28
N ILE A 174 -21.57 2.60 -11.57
CA ILE A 174 -22.02 2.18 -10.24
C ILE A 174 -20.99 2.54 -9.17
N HIS A 175 -19.71 2.24 -9.44
CA HIS A 175 -18.64 2.35 -8.47
C HIS A 175 -17.82 3.64 -8.60
N GLY A 176 -18.03 4.43 -9.65
CA GLY A 176 -17.23 5.61 -9.98
C GLY A 176 -15.93 5.27 -10.70
N ASN A 177 -15.18 6.29 -11.07
CA ASN A 177 -13.84 6.16 -11.64
C ASN A 177 -12.77 6.06 -10.54
N PRO A 178 -11.51 5.72 -10.86
CA PRO A 178 -10.44 5.58 -9.86
C PRO A 178 -10.25 6.84 -9.01
N ASP A 179 -10.35 8.02 -9.62
CA ASP A 179 -10.21 9.30 -8.92
C ASP A 179 -11.42 9.71 -8.09
N ALA A 180 -12.50 8.93 -8.11
CA ALA A 180 -13.76 9.29 -7.44
C ALA A 180 -14.22 10.72 -7.77
N THR A 181 -13.98 11.17 -9.00
CA THR A 181 -14.35 12.53 -9.48
C THR A 181 -15.75 12.59 -10.05
N THR A 182 -16.40 11.45 -10.27
CA THR A 182 -17.73 11.34 -10.86
C THR A 182 -18.73 10.82 -9.84
N ASN A 183 -19.81 11.57 -9.59
CA ASN A 183 -20.94 11.08 -8.81
C ASN A 183 -21.70 10.02 -9.60
N THR A 184 -22.04 8.92 -8.96
CA THR A 184 -22.85 7.85 -9.53
C THR A 184 -24.16 7.69 -8.78
N PHE A 185 -25.18 7.20 -9.48
CA PHE A 185 -26.52 7.07 -8.94
C PHE A 185 -27.07 5.67 -9.21
N ALA A 186 -27.91 5.19 -8.31
CA ALA A 186 -28.70 3.99 -8.49
C ALA A 186 -29.69 4.17 -9.66
N PRO A 187 -30.30 3.08 -10.18
CA PRO A 187 -31.30 3.17 -11.26
C PRO A 187 -32.51 4.07 -10.97
N ASP A 188 -32.74 4.42 -9.71
CA ASP A 188 -33.77 5.39 -9.31
C ASP A 188 -33.41 6.84 -9.66
N GLY A 189 -32.16 7.11 -10.05
CA GLY A 189 -31.64 8.42 -10.42
C GLY A 189 -31.52 9.42 -9.27
N VAL A 190 -31.72 8.97 -8.04
CA VAL A 190 -31.74 9.83 -6.83
C VAL A 190 -30.77 9.34 -5.76
N THR A 191 -30.69 8.03 -5.54
CA THR A 191 -29.80 7.45 -4.55
C THR A 191 -28.37 7.52 -5.06
N GLN A 192 -27.56 8.36 -4.40
CA GLN A 192 -26.14 8.52 -4.72
C GLN A 192 -25.35 7.30 -4.23
N LEU A 193 -24.55 6.72 -5.11
CA LEU A 193 -23.73 5.51 -4.86
C LEU A 193 -22.28 5.86 -4.57
N CYS A 194 -21.71 6.78 -5.35
CA CYS A 194 -20.37 7.29 -5.15
C CYS A 194 -20.44 8.82 -5.03
N ILE A 195 -19.77 9.38 -4.03
CA ILE A 195 -19.74 10.83 -3.79
C ILE A 195 -18.35 11.34 -4.18
N ALA A 196 -18.32 12.18 -5.20
CA ALA A 196 -17.09 12.83 -5.62
C ALA A 196 -16.65 13.87 -4.58
N ASN A 197 -15.37 13.82 -4.15
CA ASN A 197 -14.79 14.71 -3.16
C ASN A 197 -13.57 15.43 -3.71
N HIS A 198 -13.51 16.74 -3.52
CA HIS A 198 -12.35 17.59 -3.86
C HIS A 198 -11.93 17.47 -5.33
N VAL A 199 -12.90 17.44 -6.24
CA VAL A 199 -12.73 17.11 -7.67
C VAL A 199 -11.90 18.12 -8.46
N ASP A 200 -11.71 19.32 -7.93
CA ASP A 200 -10.92 20.38 -8.55
C ASP A 200 -9.41 20.24 -8.31
N TYR A 201 -9.00 19.22 -7.56
CA TYR A 201 -7.60 18.96 -7.22
C TYR A 201 -7.13 17.65 -7.84
N SER A 202 -5.84 17.61 -8.27
CA SER A 202 -5.20 16.36 -8.74
C SER A 202 -5.02 15.37 -7.60
N SER A 203 -5.14 14.09 -7.92
CA SER A 203 -4.82 12.97 -7.03
C SER A 203 -3.40 12.41 -7.24
N ASP A 204 -2.57 13.03 -8.10
CA ASP A 204 -1.22 12.58 -8.37
C ASP A 204 -0.35 12.64 -7.12
N PHE A 205 0.59 11.73 -7.03
CA PHE A 205 1.63 11.71 -5.99
C PHE A 205 2.94 11.24 -6.62
N SER A 206 4.05 11.31 -5.91
CA SER A 206 5.38 11.20 -6.52
C SER A 206 6.22 10.02 -6.02
N PHE A 207 5.72 9.26 -5.06
CA PHE A 207 6.45 8.13 -4.48
C PHE A 207 5.49 7.11 -3.85
N GLN A 208 5.77 5.83 -4.05
CA GLN A 208 5.03 4.71 -3.45
C GLN A 208 5.98 3.80 -2.66
N MET A 209 5.56 3.40 -1.45
CA MET A 209 6.21 2.39 -0.64
C MET A 209 5.22 1.27 -0.30
N ASN A 210 5.62 0.04 -0.59
CA ASN A 210 4.88 -1.18 -0.28
C ASN A 210 5.57 -1.96 0.83
N MET A 211 4.81 -2.38 1.83
CA MET A 211 5.24 -3.28 2.90
C MET A 211 4.31 -4.49 2.95
N GLY A 212 4.68 -5.58 2.29
CA GLY A 212 3.91 -6.83 2.31
C GLY A 212 2.56 -6.76 1.58
N GLY A 213 2.42 -5.93 0.55
CA GLY A 213 1.30 -5.94 -0.39
C GLY A 213 1.69 -6.52 -1.74
N ALA A 214 0.72 -6.65 -2.64
CA ALA A 214 0.92 -7.09 -4.01
C ALA A 214 0.08 -6.27 -5.01
N LEU A 215 0.47 -6.28 -6.28
CA LEU A 215 -0.25 -5.62 -7.36
C LEU A 215 -1.35 -6.53 -7.91
N GLY A 216 -2.51 -5.98 -8.22
CA GLY A 216 -3.62 -6.75 -8.76
C GLY A 216 -3.33 -7.37 -10.13
N ASP A 217 -2.60 -6.67 -11.00
CA ASP A 217 -2.16 -7.17 -12.31
C ASP A 217 -0.94 -6.41 -12.80
N LEU A 218 0.01 -7.08 -13.48
CA LEU A 218 1.17 -6.43 -14.08
C LEU A 218 0.82 -5.54 -15.28
N ASN A 219 -0.31 -5.78 -15.96
CA ASN A 219 -0.79 -4.89 -17.01
C ASN A 219 -1.16 -3.47 -16.51
N TRP A 220 -1.16 -3.25 -15.21
CA TRP A 220 -1.37 -1.91 -14.64
C TRP A 220 -0.08 -1.08 -14.58
N LEU A 221 1.09 -1.74 -14.74
CA LEU A 221 2.39 -1.07 -14.73
C LEU A 221 2.68 -0.46 -16.09
N ASP A 222 3.11 0.79 -16.09
CA ASP A 222 3.54 1.50 -17.28
C ASP A 222 4.97 2.04 -17.16
N GLU A 223 5.68 2.10 -18.28
CA GLU A 223 6.92 2.85 -18.36
C GLU A 223 6.65 4.35 -18.12
N GLY A 224 7.23 4.90 -17.06
CA GLY A 224 7.02 6.28 -16.64
C GLY A 224 6.15 6.44 -15.40
N ASP A 225 5.66 5.35 -14.83
CA ASP A 225 5.10 5.37 -13.48
C ASP A 225 6.11 5.90 -12.46
N MET A 226 5.58 6.35 -11.31
CA MET A 226 6.43 6.90 -10.26
C MET A 226 7.40 5.86 -9.68
N PRO A 227 8.53 6.31 -9.09
CA PRO A 227 9.44 5.42 -8.37
C PRO A 227 8.76 4.71 -7.20
N MET A 228 9.01 3.40 -7.07
CA MET A 228 8.42 2.52 -6.07
C MET A 228 9.50 1.80 -5.25
N VAL A 229 9.21 1.58 -3.98
CA VAL A 229 10.02 0.75 -3.08
C VAL A 229 9.13 -0.32 -2.45
N SER A 230 9.60 -1.57 -2.45
CA SER A 230 8.88 -2.68 -1.82
C SER A 230 9.74 -3.42 -0.81
N PHE A 231 9.14 -3.66 0.35
CA PHE A 231 9.63 -4.55 1.40
C PHE A 231 8.71 -5.77 1.42
N GLN A 232 9.25 -6.93 1.09
CA GLN A 232 8.46 -8.15 0.99
C GLN A 232 9.21 -9.33 1.59
N THR A 233 8.52 -10.08 2.44
CA THR A 233 9.01 -11.37 2.92
C THR A 233 8.76 -12.42 1.84
N PRO A 234 9.79 -13.12 1.32
CA PRO A 234 9.60 -14.11 0.24
C PRO A 234 8.72 -15.30 0.61
N TYR A 235 8.46 -15.50 1.89
CA TYR A 235 7.67 -16.61 2.43
C TYR A 235 6.34 -16.15 3.05
N ASP A 236 5.89 -14.92 2.74
CA ASP A 236 4.60 -14.40 3.19
C ASP A 236 3.46 -15.23 2.58
N PRO A 237 2.60 -15.87 3.39
CA PRO A 237 1.47 -16.65 2.88
C PRO A 237 0.27 -15.78 2.47
N PHE A 238 0.27 -14.48 2.77
CA PHE A 238 -0.85 -13.57 2.53
C PHE A 238 -0.65 -12.69 1.31
N ALA A 239 0.60 -12.24 1.08
CA ALA A 239 0.97 -11.50 -0.10
C ALA A 239 2.16 -12.22 -0.76
N PRO A 240 1.97 -12.87 -1.90
CA PRO A 240 3.02 -13.66 -2.51
C PRO A 240 4.19 -12.77 -2.95
N TYR A 241 5.40 -13.34 -2.91
CA TYR A 241 6.61 -12.66 -3.39
C TYR A 241 6.68 -12.58 -4.92
N GLU A 242 6.25 -13.66 -5.58
CA GLU A 242 6.04 -13.78 -7.02
C GLU A 242 4.54 -13.80 -7.32
N THR A 243 4.14 -13.84 -8.59
CA THR A 243 2.74 -13.95 -9.00
C THR A 243 2.12 -15.26 -8.53
N SER A 244 1.04 -15.19 -7.78
CA SER A 244 0.33 -16.34 -7.25
C SER A 244 -1.12 -16.01 -6.87
N VAL A 245 -1.90 -17.07 -6.61
CA VAL A 245 -3.30 -16.95 -6.18
C VAL A 245 -3.37 -16.69 -4.68
N LEU A 246 -4.05 -15.60 -4.30
CA LEU A 246 -4.36 -15.31 -2.90
C LEU A 246 -5.28 -16.38 -2.31
N ILE A 247 -4.97 -16.76 -1.07
CA ILE A 247 -5.74 -17.73 -0.29
C ILE A 247 -6.34 -17.01 0.93
N VAL A 248 -7.62 -17.23 1.20
CA VAL A 248 -8.23 -16.75 2.45
C VAL A 248 -7.61 -17.51 3.62
N PRO A 249 -6.95 -16.86 4.58
CA PRO A 249 -6.20 -17.55 5.64
C PRO A 249 -7.06 -18.50 6.48
N THR A 250 -8.28 -18.09 6.81
CA THR A 250 -9.19 -18.84 7.68
C THR A 250 -9.88 -20.02 7.01
N THR A 251 -10.12 -19.95 5.70
CA THR A 251 -10.87 -20.99 4.96
C THR A 251 -10.01 -21.79 4.00
N GLN A 252 -8.79 -21.34 3.73
CA GLN A 252 -7.88 -21.89 2.72
C GLN A 252 -8.47 -21.90 1.29
N GLU A 253 -9.45 -21.02 1.05
CA GLU A 253 -10.13 -20.92 -0.24
C GLU A 253 -9.42 -19.92 -1.16
N PRO A 254 -9.26 -20.26 -2.46
CA PRO A 254 -8.64 -19.35 -3.41
C PRO A 254 -9.53 -18.13 -3.66
N VAL A 255 -8.91 -17.00 -3.92
CA VAL A 255 -9.59 -15.74 -4.26
C VAL A 255 -9.23 -15.32 -5.68
N ILE A 256 -8.09 -14.70 -5.86
CA ILE A 256 -7.67 -14.09 -7.14
C ILE A 256 -6.15 -14.13 -7.25
N GLU A 257 -5.63 -14.22 -8.46
CA GLU A 257 -4.20 -14.09 -8.74
C GLU A 257 -3.77 -12.62 -8.63
N VAL A 258 -2.61 -12.40 -8.00
CA VAL A 258 -1.95 -11.11 -7.84
C VAL A 258 -0.47 -11.25 -8.08
N SER A 259 0.22 -10.14 -8.35
CA SER A 259 1.66 -10.12 -8.61
C SER A 259 2.39 -9.54 -7.41
N GLY A 260 3.32 -10.32 -6.86
CA GLY A 260 4.14 -9.94 -5.72
C GLY A 260 5.22 -8.92 -6.07
N ALA A 261 5.90 -8.43 -5.03
CA ALA A 261 6.88 -7.38 -5.18
C ALA A 261 8.04 -7.76 -6.10
N TYR A 262 8.43 -9.05 -6.16
CA TYR A 262 9.48 -9.51 -7.05
C TYR A 262 9.13 -9.28 -8.52
N ASP A 263 7.97 -9.78 -8.96
CA ASP A 263 7.54 -9.64 -10.37
C ASP A 263 7.24 -8.17 -10.73
N VAL A 264 6.70 -7.38 -9.78
CA VAL A 264 6.50 -5.94 -9.97
C VAL A 264 7.83 -5.23 -10.24
N HIS A 265 8.87 -5.51 -9.45
CA HIS A 265 10.18 -4.87 -9.65
C HIS A 265 10.96 -5.44 -10.83
N GLU A 266 10.78 -6.74 -11.16
CA GLU A 266 11.32 -7.31 -12.39
C GLU A 266 10.76 -6.58 -13.62
N GLU A 267 9.45 -6.38 -13.68
CA GLU A 267 8.77 -5.67 -14.78
C GLU A 267 9.27 -4.22 -14.89
N ILE A 268 9.24 -3.45 -13.78
CA ILE A 268 9.70 -2.06 -13.74
C ILE A 268 11.14 -1.92 -14.22
N ASN A 269 12.02 -2.82 -13.77
CA ASN A 269 13.44 -2.80 -14.13
C ASN A 269 13.69 -3.34 -15.55
N GLY A 270 12.70 -4.00 -16.16
CA GLY A 270 12.70 -4.48 -17.54
C GLY A 270 12.36 -3.41 -18.57
N TYR A 271 11.76 -2.28 -18.19
CA TYR A 271 11.41 -1.20 -19.12
C TYR A 271 12.63 -0.55 -19.75
N ALA A 272 12.45 0.04 -20.93
CA ALA A 272 13.52 0.76 -21.63
C ALA A 272 14.04 1.93 -20.79
N THR A 273 13.15 2.59 -20.04
CA THR A 273 13.47 3.54 -18.99
C THR A 273 12.90 2.97 -17.69
N ASN A 274 13.77 2.45 -16.83
CA ASN A 274 13.36 1.91 -15.53
C ASN A 274 12.74 3.01 -14.67
N ASN A 275 11.51 2.79 -14.19
CA ASN A 275 10.79 3.76 -13.35
C ASN A 275 11.58 4.10 -12.06
N ASN A 276 12.42 3.19 -11.59
CA ASN A 276 13.29 3.35 -10.42
C ASN A 276 14.71 3.83 -10.76
N GLU A 277 15.03 4.18 -12.03
CA GLU A 277 16.39 4.60 -12.45
C GLU A 277 16.95 5.77 -11.64
N VAL A 278 16.07 6.61 -11.08
CA VAL A 278 16.45 7.71 -10.21
C VAL A 278 17.26 7.25 -9.00
N PHE A 279 17.03 6.06 -8.48
CA PHE A 279 17.76 5.51 -7.35
C PHE A 279 19.21 5.23 -7.71
N ALA A 280 19.47 4.55 -8.82
CA ALA A 280 20.81 4.30 -9.34
C ALA A 280 21.51 5.61 -9.75
N ALA A 281 20.78 6.57 -10.34
CA ALA A 281 21.32 7.88 -10.70
C ALA A 281 21.85 8.67 -9.50
N PHE A 282 21.27 8.46 -8.31
CA PHE A 282 21.76 9.01 -7.05
C PHE A 282 22.78 8.11 -6.34
N GLY A 283 23.11 6.97 -6.93
CA GLY A 283 24.14 6.04 -6.48
C GLY A 283 23.67 5.10 -5.37
N PHE A 284 22.38 4.83 -5.27
CA PHE A 284 21.86 3.70 -4.51
C PHE A 284 22.12 2.44 -5.35
N ASP A 285 22.60 1.40 -4.68
CA ASP A 285 22.98 0.13 -5.32
C ASP A 285 22.27 -1.00 -4.58
N ASP A 286 21.37 -1.67 -5.26
CA ASP A 286 20.57 -2.78 -4.72
C ASP A 286 21.11 -4.17 -5.15
N SER A 287 22.17 -4.20 -5.98
CA SER A 287 22.76 -5.44 -6.50
C SER A 287 23.31 -6.38 -5.42
N GLY A 288 23.60 -5.86 -4.24
CA GLY A 288 24.07 -6.62 -3.08
C GLY A 288 22.95 -7.09 -2.14
N ALA A 289 21.71 -6.68 -2.37
CA ALA A 289 20.60 -7.11 -1.53
C ALA A 289 20.30 -8.60 -1.78
N PRO A 290 20.12 -9.42 -0.74
CA PRO A 290 19.83 -10.85 -0.90
C PRO A 290 18.56 -11.05 -1.74
N ALA A 291 18.62 -11.98 -2.71
CA ALA A 291 17.49 -12.42 -3.52
C ALA A 291 16.72 -11.35 -4.31
N ASN A 292 17.22 -10.08 -4.39
CA ASN A 292 16.57 -9.04 -5.19
C ASN A 292 16.97 -9.05 -6.68
N MET A 293 17.92 -9.87 -7.06
CA MET A 293 18.43 -10.02 -8.44
C MET A 293 19.01 -8.71 -9.03
N GLY A 294 19.27 -7.70 -8.18
CA GLY A 294 19.71 -6.37 -8.61
C GLY A 294 18.58 -5.43 -9.00
N TRP A 295 17.32 -5.76 -8.66
CA TRP A 295 16.18 -4.89 -8.93
C TRP A 295 16.19 -3.64 -8.04
N ASP A 296 16.27 -2.47 -8.66
CA ASP A 296 16.20 -1.19 -7.94
C ASP A 296 14.86 -1.04 -7.22
N GLY A 297 14.91 -0.74 -5.93
CA GLY A 297 13.72 -0.51 -5.10
C GLY A 297 13.13 -1.76 -4.43
N LEU A 298 13.63 -2.96 -4.72
CA LEU A 298 13.20 -4.18 -4.04
C LEU A 298 14.09 -4.51 -2.84
N PHE A 299 13.49 -4.62 -1.65
CA PHE A 299 14.16 -5.09 -0.44
C PHE A 299 13.50 -6.38 0.07
N PRO A 300 14.08 -7.56 -0.21
CA PRO A 300 13.61 -8.81 0.32
C PRO A 300 13.87 -8.88 1.84
N VAL A 301 12.83 -9.10 2.62
CA VAL A 301 12.93 -9.22 4.08
C VAL A 301 13.16 -10.68 4.44
N LEU A 302 14.40 -11.01 4.81
CA LEU A 302 14.84 -12.36 5.16
C LEU A 302 15.24 -12.39 6.65
N ASN A 303 14.27 -12.56 7.52
CA ASN A 303 14.43 -12.42 8.95
C ASN A 303 14.97 -13.68 9.66
N GLN A 304 14.89 -14.84 9.03
CA GLN A 304 15.41 -16.10 9.57
C GLN A 304 16.40 -16.70 8.58
N LEU A 305 17.69 -16.54 8.86
CA LEU A 305 18.78 -17.09 8.05
C LEU A 305 19.67 -18.01 8.88
N ASP A 306 20.18 -19.09 8.26
CA ASP A 306 21.24 -19.90 8.83
C ASP A 306 22.62 -19.19 8.74
N ALA A 307 23.66 -19.85 9.25
CA ALA A 307 25.01 -19.30 9.22
C ALA A 307 25.58 -19.13 7.80
N GLU A 308 25.03 -19.83 6.84
CA GLU A 308 25.38 -19.80 5.42
C GLU A 308 24.54 -18.76 4.66
N GLY A 309 23.54 -18.12 5.31
CA GLY A 309 22.65 -17.11 4.73
C GLY A 309 21.45 -17.70 4.00
N ASN A 310 21.10 -18.96 4.21
CA ASN A 310 19.90 -19.55 3.64
C ASN A 310 18.70 -19.34 4.58
N PRO A 311 17.49 -19.10 4.02
CA PRO A 311 16.28 -18.98 4.81
C PRO A 311 15.99 -20.24 5.64
N THR A 312 15.60 -20.04 6.90
CA THR A 312 15.22 -21.12 7.83
C THR A 312 13.78 -20.91 8.33
N GLU A 313 13.09 -21.98 8.71
CA GLU A 313 11.80 -21.88 9.36
C GLU A 313 11.96 -21.78 10.89
N PRO A 314 11.02 -21.14 11.60
CA PRO A 314 9.82 -20.46 11.10
C PRO A 314 10.12 -19.09 10.51
N PHE A 315 9.26 -18.64 9.56
CA PHE A 315 9.34 -17.32 8.94
C PHE A 315 8.30 -16.40 9.55
N ASP A 316 8.64 -15.12 9.68
CA ASP A 316 7.66 -14.07 9.96
C ASP A 316 7.15 -13.49 8.64
N SER A 317 5.82 -13.36 8.50
CA SER A 317 5.18 -12.80 7.30
C SER A 317 5.39 -11.27 7.21
N ALA A 318 5.38 -10.60 8.35
CA ALA A 318 5.55 -9.16 8.47
C ALA A 318 6.32 -8.82 9.75
N PRO A 319 7.65 -8.98 9.76
CA PRO A 319 8.44 -8.87 10.99
C PRO A 319 8.52 -7.44 11.56
N TRP A 320 8.04 -6.44 10.81
CA TRP A 320 7.85 -5.06 11.28
C TRP A 320 6.57 -4.84 12.10
N GLN A 321 5.73 -5.90 12.27
CA GLN A 321 4.49 -5.85 13.04
C GLN A 321 4.69 -6.33 14.48
N TRP A 322 4.00 -5.67 15.43
CA TRP A 322 3.90 -6.17 16.80
C TRP A 322 2.61 -5.71 17.46
N TRP A 323 2.12 -6.49 18.38
CA TRP A 323 0.93 -6.20 19.17
C TRP A 323 1.04 -6.82 20.57
N ASP A 324 0.15 -6.43 21.48
CA ASP A 324 0.02 -7.05 22.79
C ASP A 324 -0.71 -8.40 22.66
N TYR A 325 0.08 -9.48 22.71
CA TYR A 325 -0.45 -10.84 22.58
C TYR A 325 -1.46 -11.17 23.69
N ASP A 326 -1.19 -10.79 24.96
CA ASP A 326 -2.06 -11.12 26.09
C ASP A 326 -3.40 -10.39 25.99
N ALA A 327 -3.37 -9.12 25.55
CA ALA A 327 -4.59 -8.35 25.28
C ALA A 327 -5.41 -8.96 24.13
N ALA A 328 -4.77 -9.35 23.02
CA ALA A 328 -5.43 -10.00 21.89
C ALA A 328 -6.02 -11.37 22.29
N ALA A 329 -5.26 -12.19 23.02
CA ALA A 329 -5.72 -13.52 23.49
C ALA A 329 -6.84 -13.43 24.54
N ALA A 330 -6.96 -12.33 25.26
CA ALA A 330 -8.08 -12.09 26.15
C ALA A 330 -9.39 -11.83 25.40
N ILE A 331 -9.30 -11.34 24.15
CA ILE A 331 -10.45 -11.13 23.26
C ILE A 331 -10.81 -12.43 22.51
N ASP A 332 -9.85 -12.97 21.77
CA ASP A 332 -9.96 -14.25 21.06
C ASP A 332 -8.61 -15.00 21.05
N PRO A 333 -8.44 -16.02 21.90
CA PRO A 333 -7.18 -16.75 22.00
C PRO A 333 -6.83 -17.54 20.73
N THR A 334 -7.84 -17.92 19.93
CA THR A 334 -7.61 -18.68 18.69
C THR A 334 -7.04 -17.76 17.60
N VAL A 335 -7.64 -16.59 17.45
CA VAL A 335 -7.14 -15.58 16.50
C VAL A 335 -5.75 -15.12 16.92
N ALA A 336 -5.53 -14.77 18.19
CA ALA A 336 -4.22 -14.35 18.68
C ALA A 336 -3.12 -15.40 18.39
N ALA A 337 -3.41 -16.68 18.63
CA ALA A 337 -2.47 -17.76 18.34
C ALA A 337 -2.25 -17.95 16.83
N THR A 338 -3.27 -17.77 16.00
CA THR A 338 -3.15 -17.84 14.54
C THR A 338 -2.26 -16.70 14.03
N GLU A 339 -2.51 -15.49 14.46
CA GLU A 339 -1.71 -14.32 14.07
C GLU A 339 -0.24 -14.48 14.52
N LEU A 340 -0.01 -14.93 15.76
CA LEU A 340 1.33 -15.20 16.24
C LEU A 340 2.03 -16.31 15.42
N SER A 341 1.30 -17.31 14.93
CA SER A 341 1.89 -18.35 14.09
C SER A 341 2.38 -17.85 12.73
N GLN A 342 1.90 -16.68 12.27
CA GLN A 342 2.37 -16.01 11.07
C GLN A 342 3.59 -15.10 11.32
N ASN A 343 3.81 -14.70 12.59
CA ASN A 343 4.95 -13.91 13.03
C ASN A 343 5.49 -14.51 14.33
N PRO A 344 6.09 -15.71 14.27
CA PRO A 344 6.45 -16.48 15.46
C PRO A 344 7.54 -15.84 16.33
N THR A 345 8.36 -14.94 15.78
CA THR A 345 9.38 -14.20 16.53
C THR A 345 8.91 -12.81 16.97
N MET A 346 7.63 -12.50 16.76
CA MET A 346 7.03 -11.19 16.99
C MET A 346 7.36 -10.64 18.39
N SER A 347 7.95 -9.46 18.38
CA SER A 347 8.19 -8.64 19.56
C SER A 347 8.39 -7.18 19.14
N GLU A 348 8.16 -6.23 20.05
CA GLU A 348 8.47 -4.83 19.80
C GLU A 348 9.93 -4.62 19.38
N ALA A 349 10.87 -5.28 20.04
CA ALA A 349 12.30 -5.14 19.74
C ALA A 349 12.68 -5.66 18.35
N GLU A 350 12.08 -6.76 17.90
CA GLU A 350 12.25 -7.32 16.56
C GLU A 350 11.67 -6.35 15.52
N ALA A 351 10.43 -5.92 15.72
CA ALA A 351 9.74 -5.01 14.82
C ALA A 351 10.47 -3.67 14.67
N MET A 352 10.94 -3.10 15.77
CA MET A 352 11.73 -1.85 15.75
C MET A 352 13.03 -2.01 14.97
N GLY A 353 13.72 -3.15 15.09
CA GLY A 353 14.92 -3.44 14.32
C GLY A 353 14.65 -3.51 12.81
N TRP A 354 13.51 -4.05 12.40
CA TRP A 354 13.09 -4.06 10.99
C TRP A 354 12.66 -2.69 10.51
N ILE A 355 11.91 -1.94 11.31
CA ILE A 355 11.51 -0.57 10.98
C ILE A 355 12.75 0.32 10.81
N ASP A 356 13.81 0.14 11.59
CA ASP A 356 15.08 0.85 11.41
C ASP A 356 15.69 0.55 10.03
N GLN A 357 15.77 -0.72 9.63
CA GLN A 357 16.29 -1.11 8.31
C GLN A 357 15.42 -0.59 7.15
N ILE A 358 14.09 -0.69 7.30
CA ILE A 358 13.12 -0.15 6.34
C ILE A 358 13.32 1.35 6.16
N ASP A 359 13.46 2.07 7.26
CA ASP A 359 13.64 3.52 7.27
C ASP A 359 14.98 3.93 6.64
N ASP A 360 16.06 3.24 6.99
CA ASP A 360 17.40 3.48 6.42
C ASP A 360 17.44 3.25 4.91
N TYR A 361 16.75 2.24 4.41
CA TYR A 361 16.65 1.96 2.98
C TYR A 361 15.72 2.95 2.25
N ASN A 362 14.54 3.20 2.83
CA ASN A 362 13.46 3.97 2.19
C ASN A 362 13.69 5.47 2.22
N SER A 363 14.09 6.05 3.36
CA SER A 363 14.15 7.51 3.54
C SER A 363 14.96 8.24 2.49
N PRO A 364 16.18 7.79 2.10
CA PRO A 364 16.96 8.47 1.07
C PRO A 364 16.33 8.31 -0.33
N ARG A 365 15.75 7.14 -0.65
CA ARG A 365 15.09 6.89 -1.95
C ARG A 365 13.83 7.73 -2.10
N MET A 366 12.99 7.75 -1.07
CA MET A 366 11.82 8.61 -1.01
C MET A 366 12.19 10.09 -1.13
N GLY A 367 13.23 10.53 -0.41
CA GLY A 367 13.71 11.91 -0.49
C GLY A 367 14.13 12.34 -1.90
N VAL A 368 14.72 11.41 -2.67
CA VAL A 368 15.07 11.64 -4.08
C VAL A 368 13.83 11.63 -4.97
N ALA A 369 12.97 10.64 -4.85
CA ALA A 369 11.75 10.51 -5.66
C ALA A 369 10.81 11.71 -5.48
N MET A 370 10.68 12.22 -4.26
CA MET A 370 9.87 13.39 -3.94
C MET A 370 10.58 14.74 -4.20
N GLY A 371 11.81 14.72 -4.73
CA GLY A 371 12.56 15.95 -5.02
C GLY A 371 13.04 16.73 -3.78
N LEU A 372 13.11 16.07 -2.62
CA LEU A 372 13.58 16.67 -1.36
C LEU A 372 15.09 16.67 -1.24
N LEU A 373 15.77 15.76 -1.93
CA LEU A 373 17.23 15.65 -1.97
C LEU A 373 17.75 16.02 -3.36
N SER A 374 18.71 16.93 -3.42
CA SER A 374 19.44 17.23 -4.66
C SER A 374 20.81 16.52 -4.64
N GLY A 375 21.33 16.17 -5.82
CA GLY A 375 22.62 15.45 -5.95
C GLY A 375 23.80 16.09 -5.24
N PHE A 376 23.74 17.39 -4.92
CA PHE A 376 24.76 18.10 -4.13
C PHE A 376 24.75 17.73 -2.64
N LEU A 377 23.60 17.39 -2.08
CA LEU A 377 23.44 17.06 -0.64
C LEU A 377 23.88 15.63 -0.32
N ILE A 378 23.66 14.69 -1.23
CA ILE A 378 24.01 13.26 -1.01
C ILE A 378 25.53 13.07 -0.89
N GLY A 379 26.33 13.81 -1.65
CA GLY A 379 27.80 13.80 -1.50
C GLY A 379 28.28 14.28 -0.12
N SER A 380 27.47 15.04 0.60
CA SER A 380 27.71 15.52 1.96
C SER A 380 27.20 14.56 3.03
N LEU A 381 26.06 13.89 2.79
CA LEU A 381 25.47 12.91 3.72
C LEU A 381 26.29 11.61 3.78
N ARG A 382 26.90 11.16 2.65
CA ARG A 382 27.86 10.03 2.65
C ARG A 382 29.09 10.26 3.53
N LYS A 383 29.39 11.50 3.94
CA LYS A 383 30.49 11.84 4.86
C LYS A 383 30.05 11.92 6.33
N LEU A 384 28.75 11.92 6.57
CA LEU A 384 28.18 12.04 7.92
C LEU A 384 27.58 10.72 8.44
N TRP A 385 27.43 9.72 7.58
CA TRP A 385 26.99 8.37 7.93
C TRP A 385 28.12 7.39 7.64
N PRO A 386 28.65 6.68 8.67
CA PRO A 386 29.68 5.67 8.49
C PRO A 386 29.17 4.38 7.84
#